data_158b72fc4bd8a8f4a015fb80a61ba32c
#
_entry.id   158b72fc4bd8a8f4a015fb80a61ba32c
#
_cell.length_a   1.000
_cell.length_b   1.000
_cell.length_c   1.000
_cell.angle_alpha   90.00
_cell.angle_beta   90.00
_cell.angle_gamma   90.00
#
_symmetry.space_group_name_H-M   'P 1'
#
loop_
_entity.id
_entity.type
_entity.pdbx_description
1 polymer ?
#
loop_
_entity_poly.entity_id
_entity_poly.type
_entity_poly.pdbx_seq_one_letter_code
_entity_poly.pdbx_strand_id
1 'polypeptide(L)'
;RQITDKLTDGENTIALEVYRWSSGAYLECQDMWRLSGIERDVYLYSTPEQYIADYKVTSLLEKEHYKEGIFELEVAVGGTASGTSSIAYTLKDASDKTVLEGSRKLESHGSGNLIVFDEQRLPDVRRWNAEHPELYTLLLELKDAGGKVTEITGTKVGFRTSEIKNARFCINGVPVLVKGV
;
A
#
# COMPACT_ATOMS: atom_id res chain seq x y z
N ARG A 1 2.70 5.50 16.98
CA ARG A 1 2.97 6.74 17.72
C ARG A 1 4.41 7.17 17.47
N GLN A 2 4.63 8.44 17.14
CA GLN A 2 5.97 9.00 17.02
C GLN A 2 6.61 9.15 18.42
N ILE A 3 7.84 8.71 18.54
CA ILE A 3 8.61 8.74 19.81
C ILE A 3 9.99 9.36 19.66
N THR A 4 10.28 9.98 18.51
CA THR A 4 11.60 10.57 18.20
C THR A 4 12.08 11.54 19.30
N ASP A 5 11.18 12.35 19.84
CA ASP A 5 11.42 13.32 20.90
C ASP A 5 11.65 12.69 22.30
N LYS A 6 11.47 11.39 22.43
CA LYS A 6 11.62 10.61 23.68
C LYS A 6 12.90 9.79 23.70
N LEU A 7 13.58 9.68 22.55
CA LEU A 7 14.78 8.87 22.46
C LEU A 7 15.99 9.65 22.99
N THR A 8 16.87 8.92 23.67
CA THR A 8 18.17 9.41 24.14
C THR A 8 19.29 8.55 23.56
N ASP A 9 20.51 9.09 23.53
CA ASP A 9 21.67 8.30 23.15
C ASP A 9 21.87 7.12 24.12
N GLY A 10 22.15 5.95 23.57
CA GLY A 10 22.35 4.72 24.33
C GLY A 10 21.08 3.88 24.50
N GLU A 11 20.92 3.28 25.66
CA GLU A 11 19.82 2.37 25.95
C GLU A 11 18.52 3.13 26.21
N ASN A 12 17.44 2.69 25.55
CA ASN A 12 16.08 3.21 25.72
C ASN A 12 15.16 2.07 26.12
N THR A 13 14.29 2.29 27.10
CA THR A 13 13.31 1.31 27.57
C THR A 13 11.91 1.67 27.10
N ILE A 14 11.22 0.71 26.48
CA ILE A 14 9.82 0.84 26.07
C ILE A 14 8.98 -0.10 26.93
N ALA A 15 7.96 0.44 27.60
CA ALA A 15 7.00 -0.33 28.36
C ALA A 15 5.60 -0.17 27.75
N LEU A 16 4.90 -1.30 27.58
CA LEU A 16 3.53 -1.37 27.09
C LEU A 16 2.64 -1.95 28.18
N GLU A 17 1.58 -1.21 28.53
CA GLU A 17 0.58 -1.68 29.50
C GLU A 17 -0.72 -2.00 28.73
N VAL A 18 -1.17 -3.26 28.85
CA VAL A 18 -2.36 -3.77 28.16
C VAL A 18 -3.38 -4.26 29.17
N TYR A 19 -4.56 -3.66 29.15
CA TYR A 19 -5.65 -4.02 30.06
C TYR A 19 -6.63 -4.98 29.40
N ARG A 20 -6.91 -6.10 30.08
CA ARG A 20 -7.96 -7.04 29.64
C ARG A 20 -9.34 -6.41 29.65
N TRP A 21 -9.65 -5.61 30.65
CA TRP A 21 -10.94 -4.96 30.85
C TRP A 21 -10.77 -3.43 30.69
N SER A 22 -10.72 -2.98 29.44
CA SER A 22 -10.72 -1.57 29.10
C SER A 22 -12.15 -1.06 28.90
N SER A 23 -12.32 0.25 28.81
CA SER A 23 -13.64 0.85 28.45
C SER A 23 -14.13 0.38 27.07
N GLY A 24 -13.24 0.07 26.14
CA GLY A 24 -13.58 -0.50 24.82
C GLY A 24 -14.22 -1.88 24.91
N ALA A 25 -13.92 -2.68 25.95
CA ALA A 25 -14.49 -4.02 26.10
C ALA A 25 -16.02 -4.03 26.23
N TYR A 26 -16.62 -2.94 26.68
CA TYR A 26 -18.07 -2.82 26.78
C TYR A 26 -18.75 -2.48 25.45
N LEU A 27 -18.02 -1.88 24.52
CA LEU A 27 -18.54 -1.42 23.23
C LEU A 27 -18.19 -2.37 22.08
N GLU A 28 -17.05 -3.05 22.15
CA GLU A 28 -16.45 -3.76 21.03
C GLU A 28 -16.54 -5.29 21.13
N CYS A 29 -16.87 -5.83 22.31
CA CYS A 29 -16.88 -7.27 22.57
C CYS A 29 -18.24 -7.93 22.35
N GLN A 30 -18.98 -7.56 21.32
CA GLN A 30 -20.23 -8.25 20.93
C GLN A 30 -19.88 -9.35 19.93
N ASP A 31 -20.30 -10.59 20.24
CA ASP A 31 -20.09 -11.80 19.40
C ASP A 31 -18.63 -12.05 18.98
N MET A 32 -17.68 -11.60 19.81
CA MET A 32 -16.26 -11.71 19.53
C MET A 32 -15.51 -12.46 20.64
N TRP A 33 -14.40 -13.06 20.29
CA TRP A 33 -13.50 -13.67 21.24
C TRP A 33 -12.97 -12.63 22.24
N ARG A 34 -13.10 -12.94 23.53
CA ARG A 34 -12.58 -12.07 24.61
C ARG A 34 -11.14 -12.41 24.95
N LEU A 35 -10.30 -12.33 23.95
CA LEU A 35 -8.85 -12.47 24.11
C LEU A 35 -8.24 -11.12 24.47
N SER A 36 -7.18 -11.15 25.24
CA SER A 36 -6.43 -9.96 25.63
C SER A 36 -4.94 -10.22 25.55
N GLY A 37 -4.17 -9.16 25.39
CA GLY A 37 -2.73 -9.22 25.24
C GLY A 37 -2.29 -8.55 23.94
N ILE A 38 -1.04 -8.80 23.59
CA ILE A 38 -0.43 -8.33 22.36
C ILE A 38 -0.38 -9.51 21.40
N GLU A 39 -1.28 -9.56 20.45
CA GLU A 39 -1.45 -10.69 19.53
C GLU A 39 -0.62 -10.56 18.25
N ARG A 40 -0.04 -9.39 18.00
CA ARG A 40 0.79 -9.11 16.83
C ARG A 40 2.13 -8.52 17.23
N ASP A 41 3.06 -8.55 16.31
CA ASP A 41 4.41 -8.03 16.51
C ASP A 41 4.40 -6.55 16.93
N VAL A 42 5.29 -6.21 17.84
CA VAL A 42 5.62 -4.83 18.19
C VAL A 42 6.98 -4.52 17.60
N TYR A 43 7.03 -3.48 16.79
CA TYR A 43 8.26 -3.08 16.13
C TYR A 43 8.46 -1.57 16.16
N LEU A 44 9.71 -1.17 16.09
CA LEU A 44 10.13 0.21 15.86
C LEU A 44 10.62 0.33 14.42
N TYR A 45 10.27 1.44 13.79
CA TYR A 45 10.83 1.78 12.50
C TYR A 45 11.24 3.24 12.48
N SER A 46 12.22 3.57 11.66
CA SER A 46 12.62 4.94 11.37
C SER A 46 12.52 5.21 9.88
N THR A 47 12.24 6.44 9.53
CA THR A 47 12.22 6.91 8.15
C THR A 47 13.37 7.89 7.93
N PRO A 48 13.86 8.06 6.69
CA PRO A 48 14.72 9.17 6.34
C PRO A 48 13.98 10.52 6.50
N GLU A 49 14.69 11.64 6.38
CA GLU A 49 14.09 13.00 6.47
C GLU A 49 12.98 13.21 5.44
N GLN A 50 13.14 12.67 4.24
CA GLN A 50 12.09 12.58 3.24
C GLN A 50 11.73 11.11 3.05
N TYR A 51 10.45 10.78 3.09
CA TYR A 51 9.96 9.40 3.11
C TYR A 51 8.63 9.25 2.38
N ILE A 52 8.33 8.03 1.98
CA ILE A 52 7.03 7.65 1.42
C ILE A 52 6.04 7.54 2.58
N ALA A 53 5.16 8.54 2.74
CA ALA A 53 4.21 8.59 3.86
C ALA A 53 3.02 7.65 3.63
N ASP A 54 2.54 7.55 2.39
CA ASP A 54 1.42 6.68 2.00
C ASP A 54 1.41 6.50 0.48
N TYR A 55 0.70 5.49 0.01
CA TYR A 55 0.43 5.33 -1.41
C TYR A 55 -0.90 4.62 -1.64
N LYS A 56 -1.56 4.97 -2.73
CA LYS A 56 -2.81 4.34 -3.18
C LYS A 56 -2.62 3.78 -4.58
N VAL A 57 -2.93 2.50 -4.71
CA VAL A 57 -2.90 1.78 -5.98
C VAL A 57 -4.32 1.44 -6.40
N THR A 58 -4.70 1.84 -7.60
CA THR A 58 -5.91 1.37 -8.28
C THR A 58 -5.48 0.40 -9.37
N SER A 59 -5.96 -0.85 -9.29
CA SER A 59 -5.65 -1.89 -10.26
C SER A 59 -6.93 -2.62 -10.67
N LEU A 60 -7.56 -2.10 -11.71
CA LEU A 60 -8.84 -2.58 -12.20
C LEU A 60 -8.69 -3.29 -13.54
N LEU A 61 -9.75 -3.94 -13.98
CA LEU A 61 -9.93 -4.37 -15.36
C LEU A 61 -11.03 -3.54 -16.01
N GLU A 62 -10.89 -3.24 -17.30
CA GLU A 62 -11.97 -2.65 -18.06
C GLU A 62 -13.22 -3.56 -18.05
N LYS A 63 -14.41 -2.96 -18.08
CA LYS A 63 -15.66 -3.68 -17.77
C LYS A 63 -16.31 -4.36 -18.97
N GLU A 64 -15.78 -4.19 -20.16
CA GLU A 64 -16.37 -4.77 -21.37
C GLU A 64 -15.95 -6.23 -21.54
N HIS A 65 -14.65 -6.50 -21.47
CA HIS A 65 -14.08 -7.84 -21.70
C HIS A 65 -13.24 -8.35 -20.53
N TYR A 66 -12.93 -7.48 -19.55
CA TYR A 66 -12.10 -7.78 -18.37
C TYR A 66 -10.71 -8.31 -18.75
N LYS A 67 -10.10 -7.78 -19.82
CA LYS A 67 -8.78 -8.21 -20.30
C LYS A 67 -7.70 -7.15 -20.12
N GLU A 68 -8.07 -5.90 -20.36
CA GLU A 68 -7.16 -4.77 -20.22
C GLU A 68 -7.11 -4.32 -18.76
N GLY A 69 -5.89 -4.22 -18.22
CA GLY A 69 -5.63 -3.67 -16.89
C GLY A 69 -5.61 -2.15 -16.92
N ILE A 70 -6.23 -1.54 -15.92
CA ILE A 70 -6.17 -0.10 -15.63
C ILE A 70 -5.36 0.06 -14.35
N PHE A 71 -4.25 0.78 -14.43
CA PHE A 71 -3.36 1.02 -13.31
C PHE A 71 -3.24 2.52 -13.04
N GLU A 72 -3.52 2.92 -11.80
CA GLU A 72 -3.32 4.27 -11.29
C GLU A 72 -2.52 4.21 -10.00
N LEU A 73 -1.68 5.20 -9.78
CA LEU A 73 -0.83 5.28 -8.61
C LEU A 73 -0.78 6.71 -8.08
N GLU A 74 -1.11 6.86 -6.81
CA GLU A 74 -0.92 8.08 -6.04
C GLU A 74 0.10 7.79 -4.93
N VAL A 75 1.08 8.67 -4.76
CA VAL A 75 2.12 8.53 -3.71
C VAL A 75 2.20 9.81 -2.91
N ALA A 76 2.01 9.73 -1.60
CA ALA A 76 2.22 10.82 -0.67
C ALA A 76 3.65 10.75 -0.13
N VAL A 77 4.42 11.82 -0.34
CA VAL A 77 5.78 11.96 0.17
C VAL A 77 5.78 12.95 1.32
N GLY A 78 6.25 12.51 2.48
CA GLY A 78 6.38 13.31 3.68
C GLY A 78 7.81 13.79 3.92
N GLY A 79 7.95 14.69 4.90
CA GLY A 79 9.25 15.25 5.30
C GLY A 79 9.77 16.32 4.34
N THR A 80 11.04 16.66 4.49
CA THR A 80 11.71 17.70 3.71
C THR A 80 12.93 17.14 2.99
N ALA A 81 13.18 17.60 1.78
CA ALA A 81 14.40 17.27 1.04
C ALA A 81 15.27 18.52 0.85
N SER A 82 16.57 18.34 0.93
CA SER A 82 17.54 19.32 0.45
C SER A 82 17.79 19.06 -1.04
N GLY A 83 17.07 19.79 -1.89
CA GLY A 83 17.20 19.68 -3.35
C GLY A 83 16.07 18.91 -4.03
N THR A 84 16.21 18.73 -5.36
CA THR A 84 15.21 18.04 -6.19
C THR A 84 15.35 16.54 -6.04
N SER A 85 14.41 15.91 -5.35
CA SER A 85 14.29 14.45 -5.26
C SER A 85 13.37 13.89 -6.34
N SER A 86 13.21 12.57 -6.39
CA SER A 86 12.27 11.93 -7.31
C SER A 86 11.68 10.67 -6.72
N ILE A 87 10.45 10.37 -7.12
CA ILE A 87 9.78 9.09 -6.85
C ILE A 87 9.66 8.31 -8.15
N ALA A 88 10.02 7.03 -8.10
CA ALA A 88 9.88 6.11 -9.22
C ALA A 88 9.06 4.90 -8.80
N TYR A 89 8.35 4.30 -9.74
CA TYR A 89 7.71 3.00 -9.54
C TYR A 89 8.11 2.02 -10.62
N THR A 90 8.09 0.74 -10.27
CA THR A 90 8.24 -0.39 -11.17
C THR A 90 7.20 -1.44 -10.83
N LEU A 91 6.40 -1.84 -11.80
CA LEU A 91 5.45 -2.94 -11.69
C LEU A 91 6.00 -4.16 -12.44
N LYS A 92 6.15 -5.27 -11.74
CA LYS A 92 6.70 -6.51 -12.27
C LYS A 92 5.67 -7.63 -12.24
N ASP A 93 5.72 -8.50 -13.23
CA ASP A 93 4.91 -9.72 -13.26
C ASP A 93 5.50 -10.85 -12.38
N ALA A 94 4.84 -12.00 -12.35
CA ALA A 94 5.28 -13.15 -11.56
C ALA A 94 6.63 -13.75 -12.02
N SER A 95 7.10 -13.43 -13.22
CA SER A 95 8.40 -13.82 -13.74
C SER A 95 9.51 -12.77 -13.49
N ASP A 96 9.20 -11.75 -12.67
CA ASP A 96 10.07 -10.61 -12.35
C ASP A 96 10.33 -9.67 -13.55
N LYS A 97 9.55 -9.80 -14.62
CA LYS A 97 9.64 -8.92 -15.79
C LYS A 97 8.92 -7.62 -15.51
N THR A 98 9.57 -6.50 -15.76
CA THR A 98 8.94 -5.16 -15.69
C THR A 98 7.88 -5.02 -16.78
N VAL A 99 6.65 -4.68 -16.36
CA VAL A 99 5.50 -4.45 -17.23
C VAL A 99 5.09 -2.99 -17.31
N LEU A 100 5.34 -2.23 -16.23
CA LEU A 100 5.20 -0.77 -16.18
C LEU A 100 6.31 -0.16 -15.33
N GLU A 101 6.70 1.04 -15.69
CA GLU A 101 7.59 1.88 -14.88
C GLU A 101 7.28 3.35 -15.10
N GLY A 102 7.62 4.16 -14.13
CA GLY A 102 7.46 5.62 -14.23
C GLY A 102 8.23 6.35 -13.15
N SER A 103 8.50 7.61 -13.39
CA SER A 103 9.20 8.47 -12.44
C SER A 103 8.67 9.90 -12.51
N ARG A 104 8.63 10.57 -11.36
CA ARG A 104 8.29 11.99 -11.21
C ARG A 104 9.29 12.69 -10.33
N LYS A 105 9.72 13.89 -10.74
CA LYS A 105 10.51 14.77 -9.88
C LYS A 105 9.61 15.40 -8.82
N LEU A 106 10.15 15.56 -7.63
CA LEU A 106 9.50 16.22 -6.52
C LEU A 106 10.01 17.67 -6.48
N GLU A 107 9.10 18.62 -6.55
CA GLU A 107 9.46 20.01 -6.36
C GLU A 107 9.72 20.28 -4.88
N SER A 108 10.76 21.06 -4.57
CA SER A 108 11.25 21.30 -3.21
C SER A 108 10.36 22.28 -2.41
N HIS A 109 9.06 22.09 -2.38
CA HIS A 109 8.14 23.00 -1.71
C HIS A 109 7.21 22.27 -0.72
N GLY A 110 7.57 22.36 0.57
CA GLY A 110 6.69 22.08 1.69
C GLY A 110 6.54 20.59 2.08
N SER A 111 6.03 20.38 3.28
CA SER A 111 5.65 19.07 3.78
C SER A 111 4.37 18.61 3.08
N GLY A 112 4.39 17.41 2.47
CA GLY A 112 3.23 16.72 1.95
C GLY A 112 2.97 16.91 0.45
N ASN A 113 3.84 16.35 -0.40
CA ASN A 113 3.60 16.27 -1.84
C ASN A 113 2.80 15.01 -2.17
N LEU A 114 1.60 15.18 -2.73
CA LEU A 114 0.85 14.10 -3.37
C LEU A 114 1.25 14.07 -4.85
N ILE A 115 1.85 12.96 -5.26
CA ILE A 115 2.25 12.69 -6.64
C ILE A 115 1.23 11.74 -7.26
N VAL A 116 0.62 12.18 -8.35
CA VAL A 116 -0.32 11.37 -9.12
C VAL A 116 0.39 10.98 -10.42
N PHE A 117 0.48 9.69 -10.68
CA PHE A 117 0.93 9.17 -11.97
C PHE A 117 -0.28 9.02 -12.90
N ASP A 118 -0.06 9.30 -14.17
CA ASP A 118 -1.10 9.18 -15.18
C ASP A 118 -1.58 7.72 -15.28
N GLU A 119 -2.88 7.53 -15.54
CA GLU A 119 -3.48 6.21 -15.80
C GLU A 119 -2.68 5.46 -16.86
N GLN A 120 -2.35 4.22 -16.57
CA GLN A 120 -1.70 3.31 -17.50
C GLN A 120 -2.63 2.15 -17.87
N ARG A 121 -2.58 1.73 -19.11
CA ARG A 121 -3.35 0.59 -19.62
C ARG A 121 -2.41 -0.54 -20.02
N LEU A 122 -2.71 -1.73 -19.53
CA LEU A 122 -1.94 -2.93 -19.83
C LEU A 122 -2.81 -3.91 -20.59
N PRO A 123 -2.50 -4.20 -21.85
CA PRO A 123 -3.19 -5.24 -22.58
C PRO A 123 -2.91 -6.63 -21.96
N ASP A 124 -3.89 -7.50 -21.97
CA ASP A 124 -3.76 -8.93 -21.61
C ASP A 124 -3.11 -9.20 -20.23
N VAL A 125 -3.51 -8.46 -19.20
CA VAL A 125 -3.02 -8.71 -17.84
C VAL A 125 -3.50 -10.06 -17.31
N ARG A 126 -2.67 -10.70 -16.47
CA ARG A 126 -3.09 -11.85 -15.68
C ARG A 126 -4.06 -11.37 -14.60
N ARG A 127 -5.31 -11.80 -14.71
CA ARG A 127 -6.41 -11.37 -13.84
C ARG A 127 -6.37 -12.09 -12.51
N TRP A 128 -6.56 -11.35 -11.46
CA TRP A 128 -6.74 -11.93 -10.14
C TRP A 128 -8.20 -12.44 -9.98
N ASN A 129 -8.36 -13.64 -9.48
CA ASN A 129 -9.60 -14.16 -8.91
C ASN A 129 -9.26 -15.13 -7.78
N ALA A 130 -10.26 -15.61 -7.03
CA ALA A 130 -10.03 -16.47 -5.86
C ALA A 130 -9.43 -17.85 -6.23
N GLU A 131 -9.70 -18.37 -7.43
CA GLU A 131 -9.17 -19.65 -7.92
C GLU A 131 -7.75 -19.48 -8.49
N HIS A 132 -7.47 -18.31 -9.10
CA HIS A 132 -6.19 -17.96 -9.69
C HIS A 132 -5.77 -16.56 -9.19
N PRO A 133 -5.14 -16.47 -7.99
CA PRO A 133 -4.78 -15.21 -7.36
C PRO A 133 -3.47 -14.64 -7.95
N GLU A 134 -3.48 -14.32 -9.24
CA GLU A 134 -2.33 -13.77 -9.95
C GLU A 134 -1.98 -12.37 -9.43
N LEU A 135 -0.73 -12.20 -9.04
CA LEU A 135 -0.24 -10.96 -8.43
C LEU A 135 1.00 -10.45 -9.15
N TYR A 136 1.04 -9.14 -9.26
CA TYR A 136 2.20 -8.35 -9.67
C TYR A 136 2.92 -7.81 -8.43
N THR A 137 4.17 -7.42 -8.58
CA THR A 137 4.96 -6.76 -7.53
C THR A 137 5.15 -5.30 -7.91
N LEU A 138 4.59 -4.39 -7.11
CA LEU A 138 4.86 -2.96 -7.22
C LEU A 138 6.02 -2.62 -6.29
N LEU A 139 7.03 -1.93 -6.82
CA LEU A 139 8.13 -1.32 -6.07
C LEU A 139 8.06 0.19 -6.25
N LEU A 140 8.24 0.92 -5.14
CA LEU A 140 8.36 2.38 -5.11
C LEU A 140 9.75 2.73 -4.59
N GLU A 141 10.45 3.61 -5.29
CA GLU A 141 11.79 4.07 -4.94
C GLU A 141 11.79 5.59 -4.78
N LEU A 142 12.13 6.07 -3.59
CA LEU A 142 12.42 7.47 -3.36
C LEU A 142 13.92 7.71 -3.54
N LYS A 143 14.27 8.71 -4.35
CA LYS A 143 15.66 9.06 -4.67
C LYS A 143 15.96 10.49 -4.28
N ASP A 144 17.15 10.71 -3.73
CA ASP A 144 17.66 12.05 -3.43
C ASP A 144 18.05 12.83 -4.71
N ALA A 145 18.51 14.07 -4.52
CA ALA A 145 18.94 14.93 -5.62
C ALA A 145 20.14 14.39 -6.42
N GLY A 146 20.93 13.51 -5.82
CA GLY A 146 22.04 12.80 -6.47
C GLY A 146 21.60 11.53 -7.21
N GLY A 147 20.34 11.15 -7.14
CA GLY A 147 19.79 9.93 -7.73
C GLY A 147 20.01 8.67 -6.89
N LYS A 148 20.54 8.80 -5.66
CA LYS A 148 20.69 7.68 -4.74
C LYS A 148 19.34 7.31 -4.16
N VAL A 149 19.01 6.03 -4.14
CA VAL A 149 17.82 5.51 -3.49
C VAL A 149 17.95 5.65 -1.98
N THR A 150 17.01 6.37 -1.36
CA THR A 150 16.94 6.61 0.08
C THR A 150 15.90 5.75 0.78
N GLU A 151 14.86 5.34 0.05
CA GLU A 151 13.82 4.47 0.56
C GLU A 151 13.25 3.59 -0.56
N ILE A 152 12.94 2.35 -0.23
CA ILE A 152 12.20 1.42 -1.08
C ILE A 152 11.05 0.84 -0.29
N THR A 153 9.87 0.85 -0.87
CA THR A 153 8.73 0.10 -0.36
C THR A 153 8.05 -0.66 -1.48
N GLY A 154 7.26 -1.67 -1.14
CA GLY A 154 6.59 -2.46 -2.17
C GLY A 154 5.37 -3.20 -1.67
N THR A 155 4.53 -3.59 -2.60
CA THR A 155 3.31 -4.36 -2.34
C THR A 155 2.96 -5.29 -3.48
N LYS A 156 2.08 -6.25 -3.20
CA LYS A 156 1.48 -7.10 -4.23
C LYS A 156 0.20 -6.45 -4.76
N VAL A 157 0.04 -6.48 -6.07
CA VAL A 157 -1.06 -5.86 -6.81
C VAL A 157 -1.76 -6.89 -7.68
N GLY A 158 -3.08 -7.00 -7.56
CA GLY A 158 -3.88 -7.89 -8.39
C GLY A 158 -4.89 -7.11 -9.23
N PHE A 159 -4.92 -7.33 -10.53
CA PHE A 159 -5.88 -6.71 -11.44
C PHE A 159 -7.23 -7.41 -11.35
N ARG A 160 -8.22 -6.73 -10.79
CA ARG A 160 -9.59 -7.23 -10.67
C ARG A 160 -10.59 -6.09 -10.66
N THR A 161 -11.80 -6.38 -11.13
CA THR A 161 -12.96 -5.49 -10.98
C THR A 161 -14.03 -6.22 -10.17
N SER A 162 -14.44 -5.61 -9.05
CA SER A 162 -15.56 -6.07 -8.23
C SER A 162 -16.75 -5.17 -8.48
N GLU A 163 -17.91 -5.75 -8.78
CA GLU A 163 -19.12 -4.99 -9.11
C GLU A 163 -20.39 -5.76 -8.76
N ILE A 164 -21.51 -5.03 -8.65
CA ILE A 164 -22.84 -5.63 -8.61
C ILE A 164 -23.41 -5.58 -10.05
N LYS A 165 -23.67 -6.75 -10.63
CA LYS A 165 -24.24 -6.90 -11.96
C LYS A 165 -25.42 -7.84 -11.91
N ASN A 166 -26.59 -7.39 -12.42
CA ASN A 166 -27.84 -8.15 -12.37
C ASN A 166 -28.18 -8.67 -10.94
N ALA A 167 -28.07 -7.77 -9.96
CA ALA A 167 -28.28 -8.04 -8.52
C ALA A 167 -27.38 -9.15 -7.94
N ARG A 168 -26.24 -9.46 -8.56
CA ARG A 168 -25.25 -10.42 -8.08
C ARG A 168 -23.90 -9.75 -7.88
N PHE A 169 -23.20 -10.15 -6.85
CA PHE A 169 -21.80 -9.76 -6.67
C PHE A 169 -20.94 -10.52 -7.68
N CYS A 170 -20.17 -9.78 -8.46
CA CYS A 170 -19.32 -10.32 -9.51
C CYS A 170 -17.87 -9.90 -9.30
N ILE A 171 -16.95 -10.81 -9.64
CA ILE A 171 -15.53 -10.50 -9.82
C ILE A 171 -15.19 -10.76 -11.29
N ASN A 172 -14.68 -9.74 -11.97
CA ASN A 172 -14.36 -9.77 -13.39
C ASN A 172 -15.56 -10.23 -14.25
N GLY A 173 -16.75 -9.71 -13.91
CA GLY A 173 -18.01 -10.05 -14.58
C GLY A 173 -18.60 -11.41 -14.27
N VAL A 174 -17.90 -12.25 -13.50
CA VAL A 174 -18.36 -13.60 -13.11
C VAL A 174 -19.03 -13.53 -11.73
N PRO A 175 -20.28 -13.98 -11.59
CA PRO A 175 -20.96 -14.06 -10.29
C PRO A 175 -20.20 -14.98 -9.33
N VAL A 176 -19.99 -14.51 -8.11
CA VAL A 176 -19.32 -15.26 -7.06
C VAL A 176 -20.24 -15.43 -5.85
N LEU A 177 -20.16 -16.59 -5.20
CA LEU A 177 -20.80 -16.85 -3.93
C LEU A 177 -19.81 -16.57 -2.80
N VAL A 178 -20.12 -15.58 -1.96
CA VAL A 178 -19.32 -15.31 -0.76
C VAL A 178 -19.64 -16.39 0.26
N LYS A 179 -18.64 -17.23 0.58
CA LYS A 179 -18.72 -18.23 1.64
C LYS A 179 -18.07 -17.62 2.88
N GLY A 180 -18.90 -17.29 3.85
CA GLY A 180 -18.46 -16.68 5.10
C GLY A 180 -19.09 -17.36 6.31
N VAL A 181 -18.55 -17.09 7.46
CA VAL A 181 -19.05 -17.50 8.78
C VAL A 181 -19.28 -16.27 9.64
#